data_1d7824e97aba9a5a5ed5baae92890c4f
#
_entry.id   1d7824e97aba9a5a5ed5baae92890c4f
#
_cell.length_a   1.000
_cell.length_b   1.000
_cell.length_c   1.000
_cell.angle_alpha   90.00
_cell.angle_beta   90.00
_cell.angle_gamma   90.00
#
_symmetry.space_group_name_H-M   'P 1'
#
loop_
_entity.id
_entity.type
_entity.pdbx_description
1 polymer ?
#
loop_
_entity_poly.entity_id
_entity_poly.type
_entity_poly.pdbx_seq_one_letter_code
_entity_poly.pdbx_strand_id
1 'polypeptide(L)'
;MKKTLHRILYRTLPLEGYLRAVSRLFFLWQRLGLGRRAPETEYVYHLPQLVRAGDTCIDIGANLGYYARTISRLAGPAGRVYAVEPVAPIRKVLSRNLRRCGNTEILPFALGAAAGPVRMGNDSARENGYFGTGRNFVNEGGGRSDVEFTAEMRRGSELFARLPRLDFIKCDIEGYEAVVMEEMRPLLERFRPTALVETG
;
A
#
# COMPACT_ATOMS: atom_id res chain seq x y z
N MET A 1 -15.71 2.99 -8.91
CA MET A 1 -15.50 3.23 -10.38
C MET A 1 -16.09 2.05 -11.13
N LYS A 2 -16.79 2.24 -12.27
CA LYS A 2 -17.49 1.13 -12.95
C LYS A 2 -16.48 0.13 -13.53
N LYS A 3 -16.62 -1.17 -13.26
CA LYS A 3 -15.76 -2.28 -13.76
C LYS A 3 -15.48 -2.18 -15.27
N THR A 4 -16.46 -1.70 -16.05
CA THR A 4 -16.34 -1.49 -17.49
C THR A 4 -15.22 -0.51 -17.88
N LEU A 5 -15.07 0.61 -17.15
CA LEU A 5 -14.00 1.58 -17.41
C LEU A 5 -12.61 0.98 -17.16
N HIS A 6 -12.44 0.21 -16.08
CA HIS A 6 -11.20 -0.52 -15.81
C HIS A 6 -10.83 -1.48 -16.94
N ARG A 7 -11.82 -2.24 -17.45
CA ARG A 7 -11.61 -3.19 -18.56
C ARG A 7 -11.17 -2.48 -19.84
N ILE A 8 -11.81 -1.36 -20.18
CA ILE A 8 -11.44 -0.58 -21.38
C ILE A 8 -10.00 -0.05 -21.23
N LEU A 9 -9.69 0.61 -20.12
CA LEU A 9 -8.37 1.16 -19.87
C LEU A 9 -7.27 0.09 -19.85
N TYR A 10 -7.54 -1.08 -19.25
CA TYR A 10 -6.58 -2.17 -19.19
C TYR A 10 -6.31 -2.80 -20.56
N ARG A 11 -7.32 -2.87 -21.45
CA ARG A 11 -7.17 -3.41 -22.82
C ARG A 11 -6.48 -2.46 -23.77
N THR A 12 -6.58 -1.15 -23.53
CA THR A 12 -6.11 -0.12 -24.47
C THR A 12 -4.76 0.49 -24.07
N LEU A 13 -4.35 0.36 -22.82
CA LEU A 13 -3.12 0.96 -22.30
C LEU A 13 -2.14 -0.11 -21.85
N PRO A 14 -0.82 0.12 -22.00
CA PRO A 14 0.17 -0.70 -21.29
C PRO A 14 -0.03 -0.58 -19.78
N LEU A 15 0.40 -1.59 -19.00
CA LEU A 15 0.14 -1.70 -17.57
C LEU A 15 0.44 -0.39 -16.79
N GLU A 16 1.60 0.22 -17.02
CA GLU A 16 1.94 1.49 -16.37
C GLU A 16 0.96 2.62 -16.73
N GLY A 17 0.54 2.70 -17.99
CA GLY A 17 -0.44 3.68 -18.45
C GLY A 17 -1.81 3.49 -17.78
N TYR A 18 -2.24 2.23 -17.67
CA TYR A 18 -3.46 1.84 -16.97
C TYR A 18 -3.38 2.24 -15.47
N LEU A 19 -2.31 1.85 -14.76
CA LEU A 19 -2.12 2.18 -13.35
C LEU A 19 -2.12 3.69 -13.10
N ARG A 20 -1.51 4.46 -14.00
CA ARG A 20 -1.51 5.94 -13.94
C ARG A 20 -2.90 6.53 -14.16
N ALA A 21 -3.67 6.01 -15.10
CA ALA A 21 -5.03 6.46 -15.35
C ALA A 21 -5.92 6.17 -14.13
N VAL A 22 -5.86 4.96 -13.59
CA VAL A 22 -6.62 4.55 -12.41
C VAL A 22 -6.29 5.42 -11.20
N SER A 23 -5.00 5.65 -10.92
CA SER A 23 -4.61 6.48 -9.78
C SER A 23 -5.07 7.94 -9.92
N ARG A 24 -5.00 8.52 -11.13
CA ARG A 24 -5.49 9.88 -11.38
C ARG A 24 -7.00 10.01 -11.16
N LEU A 25 -7.76 9.03 -11.66
CA LEU A 25 -9.21 8.98 -11.46
C LEU A 25 -9.56 8.84 -9.98
N PHE A 26 -8.83 7.99 -9.24
CA PHE A 26 -9.02 7.84 -7.80
C PHE A 26 -8.76 9.15 -7.05
N PHE A 27 -7.61 9.81 -7.30
CA PHE A 27 -7.30 11.07 -6.61
C PHE A 27 -8.25 12.20 -6.97
N LEU A 28 -8.75 12.25 -8.21
CA LEU A 28 -9.81 13.19 -8.59
C LEU A 28 -11.10 12.90 -7.82
N TRP A 29 -11.50 11.63 -7.76
CA TRP A 29 -12.68 11.18 -7.04
C TRP A 29 -12.60 11.50 -5.54
N GLN A 30 -11.44 11.22 -4.94
CA GLN A 30 -11.15 11.58 -3.55
C GLN A 30 -11.22 13.10 -3.32
N ARG A 31 -10.64 13.91 -4.24
CA ARG A 31 -10.69 15.37 -4.14
C ARG A 31 -12.11 15.93 -4.20
N LEU A 32 -12.99 15.30 -4.94
CA LEU A 32 -14.41 15.65 -5.05
C LEU A 32 -15.24 15.14 -3.86
N GLY A 33 -14.62 14.46 -2.89
CA GLY A 33 -15.31 13.90 -1.73
C GLY A 33 -16.19 12.70 -2.06
N LEU A 34 -16.08 12.16 -3.27
CA LEU A 34 -16.80 10.98 -3.72
C LEU A 34 -16.14 9.74 -3.11
N GLY A 35 -16.81 8.89 -2.42
CA GLY A 35 -16.21 7.69 -1.79
C GLY A 35 -16.15 7.72 -0.28
N ARG A 36 -16.67 8.78 0.34
CA ARG A 36 -16.77 8.86 1.81
C ARG A 36 -17.63 7.76 2.43
N ARG A 37 -18.51 7.16 1.63
CA ARG A 37 -19.44 6.10 2.05
C ARG A 37 -19.15 4.77 1.34
N ALA A 38 -18.06 4.68 0.62
CA ALA A 38 -17.66 3.44 -0.06
C ALA A 38 -16.74 2.64 0.87
N PRO A 39 -17.06 1.39 1.23
CA PRO A 39 -16.29 0.59 2.18
C PRO A 39 -14.79 0.52 1.86
N GLU A 40 -14.44 0.42 0.56
CA GLU A 40 -13.05 0.31 0.10
C GLU A 40 -12.24 1.61 0.27
N THR A 41 -12.89 2.76 0.53
CA THR A 41 -12.21 4.07 0.55
C THR A 41 -12.56 4.96 1.73
N GLU A 42 -13.53 4.57 2.55
CA GLU A 42 -14.00 5.41 3.66
C GLU A 42 -12.91 5.67 4.70
N TYR A 43 -12.05 4.70 4.99
CA TYR A 43 -10.98 4.84 5.97
C TYR A 43 -9.98 5.95 5.65
N VAL A 44 -9.77 6.29 4.36
CA VAL A 44 -8.93 7.44 3.97
C VAL A 44 -9.48 8.76 4.53
N TYR A 45 -10.79 8.86 4.69
CA TYR A 45 -11.45 10.06 5.24
C TYR A 45 -11.44 10.11 6.78
N HIS A 46 -11.12 8.99 7.44
CA HIS A 46 -10.94 8.93 8.90
C HIS A 46 -9.49 9.17 9.33
N LEU A 47 -8.52 9.14 8.41
CA LEU A 47 -7.10 9.39 8.71
C LEU A 47 -6.85 10.69 9.52
N PRO A 48 -7.59 11.82 9.32
CA PRO A 48 -7.39 13.02 10.14
C PRO A 48 -7.65 12.83 11.64
N GLN A 49 -8.35 11.75 12.02
CA GLN A 49 -8.59 11.39 13.43
C GLN A 49 -7.47 10.49 13.99
N LEU A 50 -6.68 9.87 13.11
CA LEU A 50 -5.69 8.84 13.45
C LEU A 50 -4.25 9.34 13.32
N VAL A 51 -3.98 10.29 12.40
CA VAL A 51 -2.64 10.78 12.07
C VAL A 51 -2.55 12.26 12.43
N ARG A 52 -1.49 12.64 13.15
CA ARG A 52 -1.20 14.01 13.62
C ARG A 52 0.04 14.58 12.96
N ALA A 53 0.17 15.89 12.97
CA ALA A 53 1.38 16.57 12.52
C ALA A 53 2.59 16.13 13.35
N GLY A 54 3.70 15.80 12.69
CA GLY A 54 4.91 15.28 13.31
C GLY A 54 4.97 13.78 13.49
N ASP A 55 3.91 13.04 13.16
CA ASP A 55 3.89 11.57 13.32
C ASP A 55 4.86 10.86 12.37
N THR A 56 5.42 9.77 12.87
CA THR A 56 6.13 8.76 12.07
C THR A 56 5.17 7.63 11.75
N CYS A 57 4.95 7.40 10.46
CA CYS A 57 3.93 6.48 9.95
C CYS A 57 4.53 5.44 9.03
N ILE A 58 3.96 4.22 9.02
CA ILE A 58 4.27 3.17 8.06
C ILE A 58 2.98 2.80 7.32
N ASP A 59 3.01 2.82 5.98
CA ASP A 59 1.94 2.34 5.10
C ASP A 59 2.42 1.07 4.40
N ILE A 60 2.02 -0.10 4.93
CA ILE A 60 2.35 -1.42 4.38
C ILE A 60 1.29 -1.79 3.35
N GLY A 61 1.75 -2.09 2.13
CA GLY A 61 0.88 -2.21 0.97
C GLY A 61 0.45 -0.83 0.46
N ALA A 62 1.43 0.06 0.25
CA ALA A 62 1.15 1.45 -0.13
C ALA A 62 0.49 1.58 -1.51
N ASN A 63 0.55 0.54 -2.35
CA ASN A 63 -0.12 0.47 -3.63
C ASN A 63 0.20 1.72 -4.49
N LEU A 64 -0.79 2.36 -5.09
CA LEU A 64 -0.62 3.59 -5.88
C LEU A 64 -0.52 4.88 -5.03
N GLY A 65 -0.44 4.75 -3.69
CA GLY A 65 -0.29 5.85 -2.75
C GLY A 65 -1.60 6.44 -2.25
N TYR A 66 -2.67 5.67 -2.26
CA TYR A 66 -4.00 6.12 -1.86
C TYR A 66 -4.04 6.61 -0.41
N TYR A 67 -3.41 5.86 0.50
CA TYR A 67 -3.24 6.22 1.90
C TYR A 67 -2.00 7.08 2.12
N ALA A 68 -0.82 6.64 1.62
CA ALA A 68 0.46 7.30 1.85
C ALA A 68 0.44 8.80 1.55
N ARG A 69 -0.23 9.22 0.47
CA ARG A 69 -0.35 10.65 0.11
C ARG A 69 -1.14 11.46 1.14
N THR A 70 -2.20 10.89 1.69
CA THR A 70 -3.02 11.55 2.71
C THR A 70 -2.29 11.57 4.06
N ILE A 71 -1.66 10.45 4.44
CA ILE A 71 -0.83 10.32 5.64
C ILE A 71 0.32 11.34 5.59
N SER A 72 1.05 11.44 4.47
CA SER A 72 2.13 12.40 4.25
C SER A 72 1.69 13.85 4.49
N ARG A 73 0.53 14.21 3.96
CA ARG A 73 -0.03 15.56 4.14
C ARG A 73 -0.40 15.84 5.60
N LEU A 74 -0.99 14.86 6.30
CA LEU A 74 -1.41 14.99 7.70
C LEU A 74 -0.21 15.05 8.63
N ALA A 75 0.78 14.15 8.44
CA ALA A 75 2.02 14.15 9.22
C ALA A 75 2.85 15.44 9.00
N GLY A 76 2.69 16.09 7.84
CA GLY A 76 3.34 17.37 7.54
C GLY A 76 4.87 17.29 7.46
N PRO A 77 5.56 18.41 7.29
CA PRO A 77 7.01 18.43 7.05
C PRO A 77 7.85 17.93 8.23
N ALA A 78 7.34 17.99 9.45
CA ALA A 78 8.01 17.49 10.65
C ALA A 78 7.79 15.97 10.86
N GLY A 79 6.82 15.36 10.17
CA GLY A 79 6.55 13.93 10.22
C GLY A 79 7.35 13.12 9.20
N ARG A 80 7.26 11.80 9.29
CA ARG A 80 7.90 10.85 8.36
C ARG A 80 6.93 9.76 7.95
N VAL A 81 6.96 9.37 6.68
CA VAL A 81 6.12 8.29 6.15
C VAL A 81 6.99 7.28 5.40
N TYR A 82 6.85 6.02 5.75
CA TYR A 82 7.48 4.90 5.06
C TYR A 82 6.40 4.17 4.27
N ALA A 83 6.46 4.26 2.95
CA ALA A 83 5.51 3.63 2.03
C ALA A 83 6.12 2.34 1.49
N VAL A 84 5.62 1.20 1.93
CA VAL A 84 6.16 -0.13 1.58
C VAL A 84 5.33 -0.72 0.44
N GLU A 85 5.99 -0.96 -0.72
CA GLU A 85 5.35 -1.52 -1.92
C GLU A 85 6.32 -2.40 -2.70
N PRO A 86 6.13 -3.73 -2.69
CA PRO A 86 7.03 -4.68 -3.34
C PRO A 86 6.93 -4.70 -4.87
N VAL A 87 5.73 -4.47 -5.42
CA VAL A 87 5.45 -4.70 -6.85
C VAL A 87 6.01 -3.56 -7.72
N ALA A 88 7.04 -3.83 -8.49
CA ALA A 88 7.79 -2.81 -9.23
C ALA A 88 6.95 -1.91 -10.16
N PRO A 89 6.01 -2.40 -10.99
CA PRO A 89 5.15 -1.54 -11.81
C PRO A 89 4.26 -0.60 -10.99
N ILE A 90 3.72 -1.08 -9.85
CA ILE A 90 2.90 -0.29 -8.94
C ILE A 90 3.77 0.77 -8.28
N ARG A 91 4.93 0.38 -7.74
CA ARG A 91 5.91 1.27 -7.08
C ARG A 91 6.38 2.40 -8.01
N LYS A 92 6.55 2.14 -9.30
CA LYS A 92 6.90 3.18 -10.28
C LYS A 92 5.83 4.28 -10.38
N VAL A 93 4.56 3.90 -10.31
CA VAL A 93 3.44 4.87 -10.31
C VAL A 93 3.28 5.52 -8.94
N LEU A 94 3.46 4.76 -7.84
CA LEU A 94 3.51 5.27 -6.47
C LEU A 94 4.54 6.40 -6.33
N SER A 95 5.78 6.19 -6.79
CA SER A 95 6.84 7.20 -6.77
C SER A 95 6.44 8.50 -7.48
N ARG A 96 5.76 8.39 -8.62
CA ARG A 96 5.24 9.57 -9.34
C ARG A 96 4.13 10.27 -8.55
N ASN A 97 3.24 9.52 -7.92
CA ASN A 97 2.13 10.07 -7.17
C ASN A 97 2.59 10.78 -5.89
N LEU A 98 3.69 10.29 -5.28
CA LEU A 98 4.28 10.83 -4.05
C LEU A 98 5.43 11.83 -4.28
N ARG A 99 5.75 12.20 -5.54
CA ARG A 99 6.91 13.07 -5.85
C ARG A 99 6.90 14.44 -5.14
N ARG A 100 5.74 14.88 -4.66
CA ARG A 100 5.58 16.14 -3.89
C ARG A 100 5.47 15.91 -2.39
N CYS A 101 5.59 14.67 -1.94
CA CYS A 101 5.52 14.28 -0.53
C CYS A 101 6.96 14.15 0.00
N GLY A 102 7.59 15.31 0.33
CA GLY A 102 9.00 15.37 0.72
C GLY A 102 9.37 14.66 2.02
N ASN A 103 8.37 14.30 2.82
CA ASN A 103 8.51 13.56 4.07
C ASN A 103 8.25 12.03 3.90
N THR A 104 8.16 11.53 2.65
CA THR A 104 7.85 10.12 2.38
C THR A 104 9.03 9.40 1.74
N GLU A 105 9.34 8.23 2.27
CA GLU A 105 10.31 7.28 1.73
C GLU A 105 9.59 6.04 1.21
N ILE A 106 9.94 5.61 -0.01
CA ILE A 106 9.34 4.41 -0.64
C ILE A 106 10.32 3.24 -0.48
N LEU A 107 9.83 2.17 0.14
CA LEU A 107 10.61 0.96 0.41
C LEU A 107 10.17 -0.16 -0.55
N PRO A 108 11.10 -0.73 -1.34
CA PRO A 108 10.81 -1.68 -2.42
C PRO A 108 10.72 -3.14 -1.95
N PHE A 109 10.22 -3.38 -0.74
CA PHE A 109 10.22 -4.70 -0.12
C PHE A 109 8.80 -5.22 0.12
N ALA A 110 8.63 -6.53 0.13
CA ALA A 110 7.56 -7.17 0.89
C ALA A 110 7.98 -7.26 2.36
N LEU A 111 7.04 -7.24 3.28
CA LEU A 111 7.32 -7.54 4.69
C LEU A 111 6.81 -8.95 5.02
N GLY A 112 7.55 -9.65 5.90
CA GLY A 112 7.16 -10.99 6.33
C GLY A 112 8.13 -11.58 7.35
N ALA A 113 7.93 -12.86 7.69
CA ALA A 113 8.65 -13.55 8.76
C ALA A 113 10.12 -13.85 8.43
N ALA A 114 10.50 -13.84 7.15
CA ALA A 114 11.85 -14.17 6.70
C ALA A 114 12.35 -13.13 5.68
N ALA A 115 13.68 -13.02 5.53
CA ALA A 115 14.30 -12.24 4.47
C ALA A 115 14.64 -13.13 3.29
N GLY A 116 14.48 -12.60 2.06
CA GLY A 116 14.85 -13.33 0.84
C GLY A 116 13.93 -13.02 -0.34
N PRO A 117 14.15 -13.69 -1.47
CA PRO A 117 13.32 -13.52 -2.66
C PRO A 117 11.91 -14.08 -2.42
N VAL A 118 10.91 -13.38 -2.89
CA VAL A 118 9.51 -13.79 -2.79
C VAL A 118 8.80 -13.59 -4.13
N ARG A 119 7.83 -14.47 -4.43
CA ARG A 119 6.93 -14.30 -5.57
C ARG A 119 5.63 -13.66 -5.10
N MET A 120 5.22 -12.65 -5.84
CA MET A 120 3.92 -11.96 -5.66
C MET A 120 3.01 -12.37 -6.82
N GLY A 121 1.82 -12.86 -6.50
CA GLY A 121 0.81 -13.25 -7.47
C GLY A 121 -0.30 -12.21 -7.59
N ASN A 122 -1.01 -12.22 -8.73
CA ASN A 122 -2.24 -11.46 -8.95
C ASN A 122 -3.14 -12.20 -9.95
N ASP A 123 -4.35 -12.55 -9.53
CA ASP A 123 -5.33 -13.31 -10.33
C ASP A 123 -6.53 -12.47 -10.78
N SER A 124 -6.50 -11.18 -10.53
CA SER A 124 -7.64 -10.30 -10.81
C SER A 124 -7.93 -10.10 -12.30
N ALA A 125 -6.93 -10.27 -13.17
CA ALA A 125 -7.11 -10.11 -14.60
C ALA A 125 -8.03 -11.20 -15.18
N ARG A 126 -7.90 -12.45 -14.73
CA ARG A 126 -8.76 -13.56 -15.09
C ARG A 126 -10.18 -13.40 -14.55
N GLU A 127 -10.30 -13.03 -13.27
CA GLU A 127 -11.59 -12.88 -12.59
C GLU A 127 -12.39 -11.67 -13.10
N ASN A 128 -11.72 -10.52 -13.26
CA ASN A 128 -12.38 -9.25 -13.48
C ASN A 128 -12.20 -8.70 -14.90
N GLY A 129 -11.27 -9.24 -15.70
CA GLY A 129 -10.87 -8.74 -17.00
C GLY A 129 -10.01 -7.49 -16.97
N TYR A 130 -9.39 -7.18 -15.80
CA TYR A 130 -8.42 -6.10 -15.61
C TYR A 130 -7.54 -6.35 -14.38
N PHE A 131 -6.35 -5.76 -14.35
CA PHE A 131 -5.43 -5.85 -13.22
C PHE A 131 -5.93 -5.00 -12.04
N GLY A 132 -6.29 -5.67 -10.94
CA GLY A 132 -6.67 -5.04 -9.68
C GLY A 132 -5.44 -4.78 -8.82
N THR A 133 -5.16 -3.53 -8.51
CA THR A 133 -3.93 -3.13 -7.79
C THR A 133 -3.90 -3.56 -6.33
N GLY A 134 -5.06 -3.74 -5.70
CA GLY A 134 -5.21 -4.25 -4.34
C GLY A 134 -5.41 -5.77 -4.28
N ARG A 135 -4.96 -6.54 -5.27
CA ARG A 135 -5.13 -7.99 -5.34
C ARG A 135 -3.79 -8.70 -5.51
N ASN A 136 -2.72 -8.10 -4.97
CA ASN A 136 -1.40 -8.71 -5.00
C ASN A 136 -1.15 -9.43 -3.67
N PHE A 137 -0.86 -10.71 -3.74
CA PHE A 137 -0.63 -11.57 -2.57
C PHE A 137 0.74 -12.25 -2.63
N VAL A 138 1.24 -12.68 -1.47
CA VAL A 138 2.46 -13.49 -1.37
C VAL A 138 2.14 -14.91 -1.84
N ASN A 139 2.82 -15.38 -2.90
CA ASN A 139 2.61 -16.69 -3.49
C ASN A 139 3.60 -17.72 -2.95
N GLU A 140 3.42 -18.18 -1.71
CA GLU A 140 4.26 -19.20 -1.08
C GLU A 140 4.04 -20.61 -1.65
N GLY A 141 2.81 -20.90 -2.07
CA GLY A 141 2.42 -22.24 -2.52
C GLY A 141 2.82 -22.59 -3.96
N GLY A 142 3.44 -21.68 -4.71
CA GLY A 142 3.84 -21.91 -6.10
C GLY A 142 2.68 -22.15 -7.07
N GLY A 143 1.44 -21.83 -6.68
CA GLY A 143 0.29 -21.86 -7.54
C GLY A 143 0.44 -20.91 -8.73
N ARG A 144 -0.20 -21.22 -9.87
CA ARG A 144 -0.20 -20.34 -11.03
C ARG A 144 -1.04 -19.10 -10.75
N SER A 145 -0.43 -17.94 -10.92
CA SER A 145 -1.11 -16.63 -10.96
C SER A 145 -1.20 -16.11 -12.40
N ASP A 146 -2.19 -15.27 -12.68
CA ASP A 146 -2.31 -14.62 -14.00
C ASP A 146 -1.12 -13.72 -14.32
N VAL A 147 -0.63 -13.03 -13.28
CA VAL A 147 0.56 -12.17 -13.36
C VAL A 147 1.40 -12.45 -12.12
N GLU A 148 2.70 -12.62 -12.33
CA GLU A 148 3.67 -12.83 -11.26
C GLU A 148 4.74 -11.73 -11.27
N PHE A 149 5.17 -11.34 -10.07
CA PHE A 149 6.27 -10.42 -9.85
C PHE A 149 7.24 -11.02 -8.84
N THR A 150 8.53 -10.74 -9.03
CA THR A 150 9.54 -11.06 -8.04
C THR A 150 9.81 -9.84 -7.18
N ALA A 151 9.90 -10.02 -5.88
CA ALA A 151 10.24 -9.00 -4.91
C ALA A 151 11.25 -9.55 -3.89
N GLU A 152 11.83 -8.68 -3.08
CA GLU A 152 12.62 -9.04 -1.90
C GLU A 152 11.71 -8.88 -0.67
N MET A 153 11.65 -9.91 0.16
CA MET A 153 10.98 -9.86 1.46
C MET A 153 12.00 -9.49 2.54
N ARG A 154 11.58 -8.68 3.49
CA ARG A 154 12.35 -8.29 4.67
C ARG A 154 11.53 -8.37 5.93
N ARG A 155 12.18 -8.51 7.06
CA ARG A 155 11.57 -8.43 8.37
C ARG A 155 11.34 -6.97 8.74
N GLY A 156 10.10 -6.62 9.04
CA GLY A 156 9.72 -5.26 9.42
C GLY A 156 10.36 -4.85 10.75
N SER A 157 10.48 -5.78 11.70
CA SER A 157 11.13 -5.55 12.99
C SER A 157 12.60 -5.11 12.85
N GLU A 158 13.33 -5.67 11.86
CA GLU A 158 14.72 -5.31 11.59
C GLU A 158 14.83 -4.00 10.79
N LEU A 159 13.98 -3.86 9.76
CA LEU A 159 13.98 -2.70 8.87
C LEU A 159 13.70 -1.40 9.64
N PHE A 160 12.81 -1.46 10.62
CA PHE A 160 12.38 -0.30 11.41
C PHE A 160 12.94 -0.28 12.85
N ALA A 161 13.91 -1.16 13.18
CA ALA A 161 14.49 -1.28 14.52
C ALA A 161 15.03 0.04 15.09
N ARG A 162 15.58 0.90 14.20
CA ARG A 162 16.24 2.16 14.58
C ARG A 162 15.32 3.37 14.57
N LEU A 163 14.03 3.20 14.34
CA LEU A 163 13.08 4.31 14.43
C LEU A 163 13.10 4.90 15.85
N PRO A 164 13.13 6.24 15.98
CA PRO A 164 13.02 6.89 17.29
C PRO A 164 11.58 6.85 17.84
N ARG A 165 10.60 6.77 16.95
CA ARG A 165 9.16 6.71 17.24
C ARG A 165 8.40 6.04 16.10
N LEU A 166 7.24 5.47 16.40
CA LEU A 166 6.26 5.00 15.44
C LEU A 166 4.88 5.29 16.03
N ASP A 167 4.08 6.11 15.34
CA ASP A 167 2.81 6.62 15.85
C ASP A 167 1.60 6.01 15.14
N PHE A 168 1.77 5.68 13.86
CA PHE A 168 0.70 5.13 13.06
C PHE A 168 1.24 4.05 12.10
N ILE A 169 0.49 2.95 11.97
CA ILE A 169 0.75 1.88 11.01
C ILE A 169 -0.53 1.51 10.28
N LYS A 170 -0.48 1.42 8.96
CA LYS A 170 -1.51 0.80 8.12
C LYS A 170 -0.93 -0.47 7.52
N CYS A 171 -1.69 -1.57 7.59
CA CYS A 171 -1.34 -2.84 6.96
C CYS A 171 -2.54 -3.39 6.18
N ASP A 172 -2.36 -3.56 4.87
CA ASP A 172 -3.37 -4.03 3.92
C ASP A 172 -2.61 -4.66 2.74
N ILE A 173 -2.44 -5.98 2.79
CA ILE A 173 -1.56 -6.78 1.95
C ILE A 173 -2.16 -8.12 1.52
N GLU A 174 -3.50 -8.16 1.49
CA GLU A 174 -4.28 -9.25 0.89
C GLU A 174 -4.01 -10.63 1.53
N GLY A 175 -4.18 -10.70 2.87
CA GLY A 175 -4.19 -11.95 3.64
C GLY A 175 -2.86 -12.32 4.31
N TYR A 176 -1.84 -11.44 4.26
CA TYR A 176 -0.55 -11.67 4.93
C TYR A 176 -0.33 -10.78 6.16
N GLU A 177 -1.39 -10.05 6.57
CA GLU A 177 -1.37 -9.07 7.66
C GLU A 177 -0.97 -9.70 8.99
N ALA A 178 -1.55 -10.85 9.32
CA ALA A 178 -1.27 -11.54 10.59
C ALA A 178 0.21 -11.92 10.73
N VAL A 179 0.83 -12.39 9.65
CA VAL A 179 2.25 -12.75 9.62
C VAL A 179 3.13 -11.53 9.86
N VAL A 180 2.83 -10.41 9.17
CA VAL A 180 3.59 -9.17 9.30
C VAL A 180 3.41 -8.55 10.68
N MET A 181 2.19 -8.47 11.19
CA MET A 181 1.92 -7.88 12.51
C MET A 181 2.57 -8.70 13.63
N GLU A 182 2.56 -10.03 13.52
CA GLU A 182 3.25 -10.90 14.48
C GLU A 182 4.77 -10.70 14.44
N GLU A 183 5.36 -10.64 13.26
CA GLU A 183 6.79 -10.39 13.09
C GLU A 183 7.20 -9.01 13.63
N MET A 184 6.34 -8.00 13.43
CA MET A 184 6.56 -6.64 13.93
C MET A 184 6.18 -6.42 15.41
N ARG A 185 5.73 -7.44 16.13
CA ARG A 185 5.32 -7.38 17.54
C ARG A 185 6.30 -6.58 18.43
N PRO A 186 7.64 -6.77 18.35
CA PRO A 186 8.57 -6.01 19.19
C PRO A 186 8.48 -4.49 18.98
N LEU A 187 8.19 -4.04 17.76
CA LEU A 187 7.99 -2.61 17.47
C LEU A 187 6.64 -2.13 17.97
N LEU A 188 5.59 -2.95 17.81
CA LEU A 188 4.23 -2.63 18.27
C LEU A 188 4.20 -2.50 19.79
N GLU A 189 4.85 -3.39 20.52
CA GLU A 189 4.96 -3.33 22.00
C GLU A 189 5.77 -2.11 22.46
N ARG A 190 6.87 -1.81 21.77
CA ARG A 190 7.75 -0.69 22.10
C ARG A 190 7.09 0.66 21.87
N PHE A 191 6.43 0.86 20.74
CA PHE A 191 5.93 2.17 20.31
C PHE A 191 4.42 2.35 20.53
N ARG A 192 3.65 1.26 20.58
CA ARG A 192 2.18 1.26 20.73
C ARG A 192 1.48 2.18 19.74
N PRO A 193 1.78 2.05 18.44
CA PRO A 193 1.19 2.91 17.42
C PRO A 193 -0.32 2.68 17.31
N THR A 194 -1.02 3.68 16.79
CA THR A 194 -2.37 3.44 16.26
C THR A 194 -2.25 2.55 15.02
N ALA A 195 -2.98 1.45 14.96
CA ALA A 195 -2.94 0.50 13.85
C ALA A 195 -4.27 0.49 13.09
N LEU A 196 -4.18 0.58 11.75
CA LEU A 196 -5.27 0.33 10.81
C LEU A 196 -4.89 -0.92 10.01
N VAL A 197 -5.53 -2.05 10.30
CA VAL A 197 -5.23 -3.34 9.68
C VAL A 197 -6.48 -3.84 8.98
N GLU A 198 -6.33 -4.24 7.71
CA GLU A 198 -7.40 -4.95 7.02
C GLU A 198 -7.51 -6.37 7.58
N THR A 199 -8.72 -6.75 7.93
CA THR A 199 -9.04 -8.13 8.35
C THR A 199 -10.01 -8.70 7.32
N GLY A 200 -9.56 -9.68 6.52
CA GLY A 200 -10.36 -10.42 5.57
C GLY A 200 -11.30 -11.42 6.22
#